data_5b8ac9d02a0fcbaeb16f565563e55735
#
_entry.id   5b8ac9d02a0fcbaeb16f565563e55735
#
_cell.length_a   1.000
_cell.length_b   1.000
_cell.length_c   1.000
_cell.angle_alpha   90.00
_cell.angle_beta   90.00
_cell.angle_gamma   90.00
#
_symmetry.space_group_name_H-M   'P 1'
#
loop_
_entity.id
_entity.type
_entity.pdbx_description
1 polymer ?
#
loop_
_entity_poly.entity_id
_entity_poly.type
_entity_poly.pdbx_seq_one_letter_code
_entity_poly.pdbx_strand_id
1 'polypeptide(L)'
;MKELELKYGCNPNQKPSKIYIGENKELPIQVLSGKPGYINFLDAFNGWQLVKELKKATGLPAATSFKHVSPAGAAVGLPLDKTMAQIYWVDDLGELSPLACAYARARGADRMSSFGDFIALSDVCDVATAKIIKREVSDGVIAPGYEPEALEILKQKKKGNYNIVQIDPLYMPAPIEHKEVYGITFEQGRNELDINRELLAHVVTENQEIPDSAKIDLIISLITLKYTQSNSVCFAKDGQAIGIGAGQQSRIHCTRLAGSKADNWFLRQSPNVLGLQFVDGIGRADRDNSIDLYIGEDYMDVLEEGIWQNIFKVKPDIFTMEEKKEWLEQMTDVALGSDAFFPFGDNIERAHKSGVKYIAQPGGSVRDDNVIDTCNKYHMAMAFTGIRLFHH
;
A
#
# COMPACT_ATOMS: atom_id res chain seq x y z
N MET A 1 0.18 -20.28 23.40
CA MET A 1 0.19 -19.07 24.28
C MET A 1 -1.21 -18.46 24.24
N LYS A 2 -1.87 -18.31 25.38
CA LYS A 2 -3.27 -17.85 25.46
C LYS A 2 -3.43 -16.33 25.42
N GLU A 3 -2.48 -15.62 25.95
CA GLU A 3 -2.42 -14.15 25.93
C GLU A 3 -0.96 -13.68 25.83
N LEU A 4 -0.78 -12.47 25.34
CA LEU A 4 0.52 -11.81 25.27
C LEU A 4 0.40 -10.42 25.89
N GLU A 5 1.12 -10.19 26.96
CA GLU A 5 1.24 -8.86 27.58
C GLU A 5 2.08 -7.94 26.69
N LEU A 6 1.60 -6.70 26.53
CA LEU A 6 2.26 -5.65 25.77
C LEU A 6 2.79 -4.57 26.71
N LYS A 7 3.81 -3.86 26.28
CA LYS A 7 4.42 -2.79 27.07
C LYS A 7 3.45 -1.67 27.43
N TYR A 8 2.56 -1.33 26.50
CA TYR A 8 1.46 -0.35 26.63
C TYR A 8 0.53 -0.49 25.41
N GLY A 9 -0.61 0.16 25.42
CA GLY A 9 -1.56 0.24 24.30
C GLY A 9 -1.11 1.16 23.17
N CYS A 10 -2.00 1.99 22.62
CA CYS A 10 -1.62 2.95 21.59
C CYS A 10 -0.59 3.98 22.09
N ASN A 11 -0.68 4.35 23.37
CA ASN A 11 0.20 5.34 23.99
C ASN A 11 0.83 4.81 25.29
N PRO A 12 2.01 5.32 25.70
CA PRO A 12 2.73 4.82 26.88
C PRO A 12 1.96 4.86 28.20
N ASN A 13 0.98 5.75 28.33
CA ASN A 13 0.11 5.87 29.52
C ASN A 13 -1.06 4.86 29.54
N GLN A 14 -1.33 4.19 28.41
CA GLN A 14 -2.42 3.21 28.30
C GLN A 14 -1.97 1.83 28.76
N LYS A 15 -2.03 1.61 30.06
CA LYS A 15 -1.67 0.36 30.74
C LYS A 15 -2.78 -0.07 31.69
N PRO A 16 -2.98 -1.40 31.90
CA PRO A 16 -2.28 -2.53 31.26
C PRO A 16 -2.65 -2.69 29.78
N SER A 17 -1.85 -3.50 29.04
CA SER A 17 -2.11 -3.79 27.63
C SER A 17 -1.76 -5.26 27.33
N LYS A 18 -2.63 -5.92 26.58
CA LYS A 18 -2.42 -7.30 26.13
C LYS A 18 -3.25 -7.64 24.90
N ILE A 19 -2.88 -8.70 24.21
CA ILE A 19 -3.70 -9.33 23.17
C ILE A 19 -4.06 -10.76 23.59
N TYR A 20 -5.29 -11.18 23.24
CA TYR A 20 -5.80 -12.52 23.53
C TYR A 20 -7.00 -12.84 22.60
N ILE A 21 -7.38 -14.11 22.53
CA ILE A 21 -8.58 -14.55 21.80
C ILE A 21 -9.50 -15.24 22.82
N GLY A 22 -10.67 -14.66 23.09
CA GLY A 22 -11.71 -15.28 23.90
C GLY A 22 -11.21 -16.12 25.08
N GLU A 23 -12.08 -16.79 25.79
CA GLU A 23 -11.69 -17.58 26.95
C GLU A 23 -10.91 -18.84 26.56
N ASN A 24 -9.70 -18.95 27.07
CA ASN A 24 -8.84 -20.14 26.99
C ASN A 24 -8.38 -20.61 25.61
N LYS A 25 -8.53 -19.83 24.54
CA LYS A 25 -7.99 -20.16 23.21
C LYS A 25 -6.53 -19.68 23.07
N GLU A 26 -5.76 -20.43 22.30
CA GLU A 26 -4.37 -20.02 21.99
C GLU A 26 -4.35 -18.99 20.86
N LEU A 27 -3.43 -18.03 20.98
CA LEU A 27 -3.14 -17.08 19.91
C LEU A 27 -2.61 -17.83 18.67
N PRO A 28 -3.07 -17.50 17.47
CA PRO A 28 -2.62 -18.14 16.22
C PRO A 28 -1.26 -17.61 15.74
N ILE A 29 -0.45 -17.07 16.64
CA ILE A 29 0.84 -16.45 16.32
C ILE A 29 1.93 -16.95 17.22
N GLN A 30 3.15 -16.85 16.70
CA GLN A 30 4.39 -17.00 17.46
C GLN A 30 5.30 -15.80 17.17
N VAL A 31 5.77 -15.11 18.21
CA VAL A 31 6.80 -14.07 18.10
C VAL A 31 8.16 -14.76 18.09
N LEU A 32 8.83 -14.72 16.94
CA LEU A 32 10.13 -15.38 16.74
C LEU A 32 11.29 -14.47 17.14
N SER A 33 11.08 -13.16 17.14
CA SER A 33 12.06 -12.15 17.53
C SER A 33 11.36 -10.83 17.87
N GLY A 34 12.01 -10.01 18.67
CA GLY A 34 11.53 -8.69 19.06
C GLY A 34 10.42 -8.71 20.12
N LYS A 35 9.80 -7.57 20.30
CA LYS A 35 8.65 -7.36 21.20
C LYS A 35 7.66 -6.41 20.52
N PRO A 36 6.82 -6.92 19.62
CA PRO A 36 5.84 -6.08 18.90
C PRO A 36 4.92 -5.37 19.88
N GLY A 37 4.64 -4.11 19.61
CA GLY A 37 3.69 -3.32 20.38
C GLY A 37 2.26 -3.45 19.87
N TYR A 38 1.36 -2.75 20.54
CA TYR A 38 -0.07 -2.74 20.24
C TYR A 38 -0.38 -2.34 18.78
N ILE A 39 0.20 -1.22 18.31
CA ILE A 39 0.00 -0.76 16.94
C ILE A 39 0.65 -1.71 15.94
N ASN A 40 1.82 -2.28 16.27
CA ASN A 40 2.46 -3.29 15.41
C ASN A 40 1.55 -4.49 15.15
N PHE A 41 0.83 -4.97 16.16
CA PHE A 41 -0.12 -6.08 15.98
C PHE A 41 -1.37 -5.67 15.19
N LEU A 42 -1.87 -4.44 15.35
CA LEU A 42 -2.95 -3.92 14.50
C LEU A 42 -2.52 -3.91 13.03
N ASP A 43 -1.32 -3.40 12.73
CA ASP A 43 -0.76 -3.41 11.38
C ASP A 43 -0.56 -4.85 10.86
N ALA A 44 0.02 -5.73 11.69
CA ALA A 44 0.30 -7.11 11.34
C ALA A 44 -0.97 -7.88 10.95
N PHE A 45 -2.03 -7.79 11.76
CA PHE A 45 -3.25 -8.57 11.53
C PHE A 45 -4.11 -8.01 10.38
N ASN A 46 -4.15 -6.70 10.20
CA ASN A 46 -4.80 -6.10 9.03
C ASN A 46 -4.01 -6.42 7.75
N GLY A 47 -2.70 -6.28 7.79
CA GLY A 47 -1.82 -6.62 6.67
C GLY A 47 -1.90 -8.10 6.27
N TRP A 48 -1.94 -9.01 7.25
CA TRP A 48 -2.10 -10.44 7.00
C TRP A 48 -3.41 -10.77 6.26
N GLN A 49 -4.52 -10.21 6.70
CA GLN A 49 -5.81 -10.41 6.03
C GLN A 49 -5.76 -9.92 4.59
N LEU A 50 -5.20 -8.73 4.36
CA LEU A 50 -5.07 -8.13 3.03
C LEU A 50 -4.27 -9.03 2.08
N VAL A 51 -3.09 -9.48 2.48
CA VAL A 51 -2.25 -10.31 1.58
C VAL A 51 -2.82 -11.70 1.35
N LYS A 52 -3.50 -12.27 2.35
CA LYS A 52 -4.23 -13.54 2.21
C LYS A 52 -5.34 -13.44 1.16
N GLU A 53 -6.10 -12.35 1.18
CA GLU A 53 -7.16 -12.10 0.18
C GLU A 53 -6.58 -11.81 -1.21
N LEU A 54 -5.51 -11.02 -1.31
CA LEU A 54 -4.84 -10.78 -2.60
C LEU A 54 -4.35 -12.07 -3.23
N LYS A 55 -3.70 -12.93 -2.47
CA LYS A 55 -3.26 -14.24 -2.97
C LYS A 55 -4.42 -15.10 -3.41
N LYS A 56 -5.50 -15.15 -2.65
CA LYS A 56 -6.72 -15.90 -3.01
C LYS A 56 -7.31 -15.40 -4.33
N ALA A 57 -7.43 -14.08 -4.48
CA ALA A 57 -8.07 -13.46 -5.64
C ALA A 57 -7.25 -13.52 -6.92
N THR A 58 -5.91 -13.48 -6.81
CA THR A 58 -5.01 -13.38 -7.98
C THR A 58 -4.20 -14.64 -8.27
N GLY A 59 -4.08 -15.56 -7.29
CA GLY A 59 -3.21 -16.73 -7.38
C GLY A 59 -1.71 -16.42 -7.27
N LEU A 60 -1.35 -15.16 -7.05
CA LEU A 60 0.04 -14.69 -6.96
C LEU A 60 0.45 -14.44 -5.50
N PRO A 61 1.74 -14.63 -5.16
CA PRO A 61 2.26 -14.15 -3.88
C PRO A 61 1.98 -12.65 -3.71
N ALA A 62 1.67 -12.23 -2.49
CA ALA A 62 1.31 -10.86 -2.20
C ALA A 62 2.06 -10.32 -0.97
N ALA A 63 2.27 -9.03 -0.95
CA ALA A 63 2.88 -8.32 0.16
C ALA A 63 2.19 -6.97 0.38
N THR A 64 2.25 -6.48 1.61
CA THR A 64 1.82 -5.11 1.94
C THR A 64 2.77 -4.45 2.91
N SER A 65 2.84 -3.12 2.82
CA SER A 65 3.53 -2.23 3.73
C SER A 65 2.45 -1.47 4.51
N PHE A 66 2.37 -1.68 5.81
CA PHE A 66 1.36 -1.09 6.69
C PHE A 66 1.99 -0.07 7.62
N LYS A 67 1.28 1.03 7.86
CA LYS A 67 1.65 2.03 8.84
C LYS A 67 0.41 2.77 9.36
N HIS A 68 0.33 2.96 10.68
CA HIS A 68 -0.81 3.60 11.32
C HIS A 68 -2.16 2.96 10.94
N VAL A 69 -2.19 1.64 10.94
CA VAL A 69 -3.38 0.81 10.70
C VAL A 69 -4.01 1.02 9.31
N SER A 70 -3.19 1.41 8.34
CA SER A 70 -3.59 1.51 6.93
C SER A 70 -2.44 1.07 6.02
N PRO A 71 -2.72 0.49 4.85
CA PRO A 71 -1.67 0.17 3.89
C PRO A 71 -1.08 1.44 3.28
N ALA A 72 0.24 1.55 3.29
CA ALA A 72 1.00 2.50 2.47
C ALA A 72 1.18 1.97 1.05
N GLY A 73 1.17 0.65 0.89
CA GLY A 73 1.23 -0.04 -0.38
C GLY A 73 0.82 -1.50 -0.26
N ALA A 74 0.36 -2.08 -1.36
CA ALA A 74 -0.01 -3.47 -1.50
C ALA A 74 0.26 -3.93 -2.94
N ALA A 75 0.74 -5.14 -3.13
CA ALA A 75 1.10 -5.63 -4.46
C ALA A 75 1.12 -7.15 -4.54
N VAL A 76 1.08 -7.64 -5.77
CA VAL A 76 1.28 -9.05 -6.12
C VAL A 76 2.62 -9.25 -6.84
N GLY A 77 3.10 -10.49 -6.86
CA GLY A 77 4.43 -10.88 -7.31
C GLY A 77 4.61 -10.92 -8.83
N LEU A 78 4.41 -9.80 -9.51
CA LEU A 78 4.78 -9.66 -10.91
C LEU A 78 6.25 -9.23 -11.05
N PRO A 79 6.96 -9.68 -12.12
CA PRO A 79 8.34 -9.28 -12.36
C PRO A 79 8.51 -7.76 -12.40
N LEU A 80 9.66 -7.27 -11.95
CA LEU A 80 10.04 -5.87 -12.07
C LEU A 80 10.77 -5.65 -13.40
N ASP A 81 10.44 -4.56 -14.08
CA ASP A 81 11.30 -4.04 -15.14
C ASP A 81 12.52 -3.32 -14.56
N LYS A 82 13.44 -2.91 -15.43
CA LYS A 82 14.70 -2.26 -15.01
C LYS A 82 14.44 -0.94 -14.27
N THR A 83 13.49 -0.14 -14.72
CA THR A 83 13.16 1.15 -14.10
C THR A 83 12.56 0.94 -12.72
N MET A 84 11.61 0.01 -12.58
CA MET A 84 11.04 -0.34 -11.28
C MET A 84 12.09 -0.87 -10.31
N ALA A 85 12.96 -1.77 -10.77
CA ALA A 85 14.05 -2.27 -9.93
C ALA A 85 14.96 -1.13 -9.43
N GLN A 86 15.23 -0.15 -10.27
CA GLN A 86 16.04 1.01 -9.93
C GLN A 86 15.35 1.93 -8.92
N ILE A 87 14.09 2.33 -9.15
CA ILE A 87 13.36 3.22 -8.23
C ILE A 87 13.00 2.57 -6.90
N TYR A 88 12.96 1.23 -6.84
CA TYR A 88 12.74 0.46 -5.61
C TYR A 88 14.05 0.06 -4.90
N TRP A 89 15.19 0.48 -5.42
CA TRP A 89 16.52 0.21 -4.86
C TRP A 89 16.84 -1.28 -4.70
N VAL A 90 16.42 -2.10 -5.69
CA VAL A 90 16.64 -3.55 -5.71
C VAL A 90 17.39 -4.05 -6.96
N ASP A 91 17.83 -3.14 -7.82
CA ASP A 91 18.53 -3.42 -9.07
C ASP A 91 19.89 -4.13 -8.90
N ASP A 92 20.46 -4.06 -7.70
CA ASP A 92 21.73 -4.71 -7.32
C ASP A 92 21.55 -6.09 -6.66
N LEU A 93 20.32 -6.57 -6.47
CA LEU A 93 20.05 -7.84 -5.76
C LEU A 93 19.97 -9.07 -6.66
N GLY A 94 20.14 -8.90 -7.97
CA GLY A 94 20.00 -9.98 -8.92
C GLY A 94 18.57 -10.43 -9.14
N GLU A 95 18.35 -11.72 -9.37
CA GLU A 95 17.02 -12.29 -9.60
C GLU A 95 16.19 -12.27 -8.29
N LEU A 96 14.98 -11.72 -8.38
CA LEU A 96 14.05 -11.66 -7.26
C LEU A 96 12.95 -12.71 -7.41
N SER A 97 12.61 -13.37 -6.30
CA SER A 97 11.44 -14.24 -6.25
C SER A 97 10.14 -13.45 -6.45
N PRO A 98 9.04 -14.12 -6.83
CA PRO A 98 7.73 -13.44 -6.91
C PRO A 98 7.33 -12.73 -5.61
N LEU A 99 7.60 -13.32 -4.44
CA LEU A 99 7.31 -12.68 -3.16
C LEU A 99 8.19 -11.45 -2.92
N ALA A 100 9.47 -11.51 -3.28
CA ALA A 100 10.39 -10.36 -3.22
C ALA A 100 9.92 -9.23 -4.15
N CYS A 101 9.47 -9.55 -5.36
CA CYS A 101 8.87 -8.58 -6.28
C CYS A 101 7.60 -7.93 -5.69
N ALA A 102 6.73 -8.71 -5.04
CA ALA A 102 5.55 -8.21 -4.38
C ALA A 102 5.90 -7.18 -3.29
N TYR A 103 6.88 -7.50 -2.44
CA TYR A 103 7.29 -6.58 -1.38
C TYR A 103 8.00 -5.33 -1.93
N ALA A 104 8.88 -5.47 -2.91
CA ALA A 104 9.52 -4.33 -3.55
C ALA A 104 8.49 -3.35 -4.13
N ARG A 105 7.44 -3.87 -4.78
CA ARG A 105 6.32 -3.07 -5.30
C ARG A 105 5.48 -2.45 -4.18
N ALA A 106 5.10 -3.21 -3.17
CA ALA A 106 4.26 -2.73 -2.07
C ALA A 106 4.93 -1.59 -1.30
N ARG A 107 6.22 -1.71 -0.99
CA ARG A 107 6.98 -0.66 -0.34
C ARG A 107 7.31 0.49 -1.30
N GLY A 108 7.64 0.16 -2.54
CA GLY A 108 8.15 1.09 -3.53
C GLY A 108 7.13 2.12 -4.02
N ALA A 109 5.85 1.82 -3.92
CA ALA A 109 4.78 2.73 -4.35
C ALA A 109 4.76 4.05 -3.57
N ASP A 110 4.99 3.99 -2.27
CA ASP A 110 5.07 5.16 -1.39
C ASP A 110 6.19 4.93 -0.37
N ARG A 111 7.41 5.22 -0.78
CA ARG A 111 8.60 4.99 0.02
C ARG A 111 8.65 5.88 1.27
N MET A 112 8.05 7.07 1.21
CA MET A 112 7.99 8.00 2.34
C MET A 112 7.08 7.45 3.43
N SER A 113 5.85 7.02 3.08
CA SER A 113 4.91 6.44 4.04
C SER A 113 5.35 5.06 4.54
N SER A 114 6.12 4.32 3.75
CA SER A 114 6.62 2.98 4.13
C SER A 114 7.83 3.00 5.08
N PHE A 115 8.42 4.16 5.35
CA PHE A 115 9.49 4.27 6.33
C PHE A 115 9.00 3.91 7.74
N GLY A 116 9.54 2.83 8.31
CA GLY A 116 9.09 2.30 9.60
C GLY A 116 7.79 1.49 9.50
N ASP A 117 7.54 0.84 8.36
CA ASP A 117 6.37 0.00 8.12
C ASP A 117 6.34 -1.29 8.96
N PHE A 118 5.17 -1.92 8.99
CA PHE A 118 5.01 -3.32 9.35
C PHE A 118 4.61 -4.10 8.09
N ILE A 119 5.39 -5.15 7.79
CA ILE A 119 5.28 -5.91 6.55
C ILE A 119 4.37 -7.11 6.76
N ALA A 120 3.48 -7.40 5.81
CA ALA A 120 2.80 -8.70 5.74
C ALA A 120 3.12 -9.40 4.42
N LEU A 121 3.37 -10.70 4.50
CA LEU A 121 3.69 -11.57 3.38
C LEU A 121 2.70 -12.72 3.32
N SER A 122 2.16 -13.02 2.15
CA SER A 122 1.17 -14.10 1.96
C SER A 122 1.77 -15.50 2.02
N ASP A 123 3.06 -15.61 1.80
CA ASP A 123 3.81 -16.87 1.68
C ASP A 123 4.98 -16.92 2.66
N VAL A 124 5.58 -18.10 2.77
CA VAL A 124 6.83 -18.29 3.52
C VAL A 124 7.88 -17.29 3.03
N CYS A 125 8.42 -16.49 3.95
CA CYS A 125 9.45 -15.51 3.63
C CYS A 125 10.72 -16.21 3.15
N ASP A 126 11.07 -16.00 1.89
CA ASP A 126 12.28 -16.53 1.27
C ASP A 126 13.49 -15.60 1.48
N VAL A 127 14.68 -16.10 1.11
CA VAL A 127 15.94 -15.38 1.27
C VAL A 127 15.97 -14.09 0.47
N ALA A 128 15.43 -14.09 -0.77
CA ALA A 128 15.41 -12.91 -1.61
C ALA A 128 14.58 -11.78 -0.97
N THR A 129 13.40 -12.12 -0.42
CA THR A 129 12.55 -11.17 0.30
C THR A 129 13.23 -10.66 1.58
N ALA A 130 13.85 -11.54 2.36
CA ALA A 130 14.58 -11.16 3.57
C ALA A 130 15.73 -10.19 3.30
N LYS A 131 16.44 -10.35 2.18
CA LYS A 131 17.51 -9.44 1.74
C LYS A 131 17.00 -8.02 1.46
N ILE A 132 15.81 -7.87 0.88
CA ILE A 132 15.18 -6.56 0.70
C ILE A 132 14.82 -5.97 2.06
N ILE A 133 14.12 -6.73 2.90
CA ILE A 133 13.68 -6.28 4.23
C ILE A 133 14.87 -5.84 5.08
N LYS A 134 15.99 -6.56 5.03
CA LYS A 134 17.21 -6.23 5.78
C LYS A 134 17.71 -4.82 5.52
N ARG A 135 17.55 -4.31 4.31
CA ARG A 135 18.08 -3.02 3.84
C ARG A 135 17.19 -1.83 4.19
N GLU A 136 15.93 -2.08 4.51
CA GLU A 136 14.92 -1.05 4.69
C GLU A 136 14.66 -0.76 6.17
N VAL A 137 14.24 0.47 6.49
CA VAL A 137 13.77 0.81 7.84
C VAL A 137 12.33 0.32 7.98
N SER A 138 12.16 -0.68 8.84
CA SER A 138 10.90 -1.38 9.06
C SER A 138 10.77 -1.76 10.53
N ASP A 139 9.55 -1.83 11.05
CA ASP A 139 9.28 -2.18 12.44
C ASP A 139 9.15 -3.69 12.65
N GLY A 140 8.67 -4.39 11.66
CA GLY A 140 8.50 -5.83 11.76
C GLY A 140 7.87 -6.47 10.54
N VAL A 141 7.72 -7.78 10.59
CA VAL A 141 7.14 -8.60 9.53
C VAL A 141 6.27 -9.72 10.10
N ILE A 142 5.15 -10.01 9.44
CA ILE A 142 4.31 -11.18 9.68
C ILE A 142 4.24 -12.03 8.42
N ALA A 143 4.41 -13.33 8.57
CA ALA A 143 4.34 -14.31 7.49
C ALA A 143 3.87 -15.68 8.02
N PRO A 144 3.39 -16.60 7.18
CA PRO A 144 3.01 -17.95 7.60
C PRO A 144 4.21 -18.82 7.99
N GLY A 145 5.42 -18.42 7.63
CA GLY A 145 6.67 -19.08 7.94
C GLY A 145 7.86 -18.32 7.37
N TYR A 146 9.04 -18.82 7.67
CA TYR A 146 10.31 -18.25 7.23
C TYR A 146 11.28 -19.38 6.84
N GLU A 147 11.92 -19.25 5.70
CA GLU A 147 13.07 -20.12 5.40
C GLU A 147 14.15 -19.92 6.47
N PRO A 148 14.89 -20.97 6.88
CA PRO A 148 15.89 -20.87 7.95
C PRO A 148 16.91 -19.74 7.73
N GLU A 149 17.46 -19.62 6.53
CA GLU A 149 18.40 -18.56 6.18
C GLU A 149 17.75 -17.18 6.18
N ALA A 150 16.50 -17.05 5.68
CA ALA A 150 15.74 -15.81 5.71
C ALA A 150 15.50 -15.35 7.15
N LEU A 151 15.15 -16.26 8.06
CA LEU A 151 14.95 -15.95 9.46
C LEU A 151 16.23 -15.43 10.13
N GLU A 152 17.37 -16.03 9.84
CA GLU A 152 18.68 -15.59 10.38
C GLU A 152 19.06 -14.20 9.85
N ILE A 153 18.78 -13.91 8.57
CA ILE A 153 18.98 -12.57 7.99
C ILE A 153 18.14 -11.52 8.74
N LEU A 154 16.86 -11.82 8.97
CA LEU A 154 15.94 -10.91 9.64
C LEU A 154 16.27 -10.68 11.12
N LYS A 155 16.70 -11.73 11.83
CA LYS A 155 17.11 -11.64 13.24
C LYS A 155 18.29 -10.71 13.47
N GLN A 156 19.12 -10.46 12.47
CA GLN A 156 20.26 -9.53 12.57
C GLN A 156 19.84 -8.06 12.61
N LYS A 157 18.60 -7.73 12.16
CA LYS A 157 18.11 -6.35 12.18
C LYS A 157 17.91 -5.84 13.61
N LYS A 158 18.02 -4.50 13.78
CA LYS A 158 17.81 -3.81 15.06
C LYS A 158 18.60 -4.46 16.23
N LYS A 159 19.82 -4.92 15.94
CA LYS A 159 20.69 -5.59 16.92
C LYS A 159 20.01 -6.80 17.59
N GLY A 160 19.26 -7.59 16.82
CA GLY A 160 18.54 -8.77 17.30
C GLY A 160 17.15 -8.50 17.88
N ASN A 161 16.62 -7.28 17.75
CA ASN A 161 15.32 -6.89 18.29
C ASN A 161 14.26 -6.57 17.19
N TYR A 162 14.50 -6.99 15.96
CA TYR A 162 13.51 -6.83 14.88
C TYR A 162 12.28 -7.69 15.16
N ASN A 163 11.09 -7.14 14.97
CA ASN A 163 9.86 -7.86 15.22
C ASN A 163 9.56 -8.87 14.11
N ILE A 164 9.59 -10.15 14.43
CA ILE A 164 9.30 -11.24 13.50
C ILE A 164 8.16 -12.07 14.08
N VAL A 165 7.03 -12.07 13.38
CA VAL A 165 5.81 -12.78 13.80
C VAL A 165 5.49 -13.85 12.77
N GLN A 166 5.26 -15.07 13.24
CA GLN A 166 4.71 -16.16 12.44
C GLN A 166 3.24 -16.33 12.78
N ILE A 167 2.40 -16.48 11.76
CA ILE A 167 0.96 -16.71 11.92
C ILE A 167 0.56 -18.07 11.38
N ASP A 168 -0.40 -18.73 12.04
CA ASP A 168 -1.03 -19.92 11.51
C ASP A 168 -1.92 -19.54 10.30
N PRO A 169 -1.57 -19.96 9.08
CA PRO A 169 -2.33 -19.59 7.88
C PRO A 169 -3.73 -20.21 7.82
N LEU A 170 -3.99 -21.25 8.63
CA LEU A 170 -5.27 -21.93 8.70
C LEU A 170 -6.23 -21.31 9.73
N TYR A 171 -5.73 -20.39 10.56
CA TYR A 171 -6.59 -19.76 11.56
C TYR A 171 -7.71 -18.95 10.89
N MET A 172 -8.91 -19.18 11.40
CA MET A 172 -10.12 -18.45 11.03
C MET A 172 -10.70 -17.77 12.26
N PRO A 173 -10.82 -16.43 12.26
CA PRO A 173 -11.44 -15.71 13.36
C PRO A 173 -12.96 -16.02 13.45
N ALA A 174 -13.56 -15.70 14.60
CA ALA A 174 -15.00 -15.83 14.77
C ALA A 174 -15.77 -14.98 13.73
N PRO A 175 -16.98 -15.41 13.34
CA PRO A 175 -17.78 -14.68 12.32
C PRO A 175 -18.33 -13.36 12.86
N ILE A 176 -18.34 -13.16 14.17
CA ILE A 176 -18.78 -11.93 14.84
C ILE A 176 -17.56 -11.23 15.43
N GLU A 177 -17.47 -9.95 15.18
CA GLU A 177 -16.42 -9.09 15.74
C GLU A 177 -17.02 -8.00 16.65
N HIS A 178 -16.22 -7.57 17.61
CA HIS A 178 -16.62 -6.58 18.61
C HIS A 178 -15.63 -5.43 18.61
N LYS A 179 -16.16 -4.22 18.82
CA LYS A 179 -15.40 -3.00 19.08
C LYS A 179 -15.99 -2.29 20.27
N GLU A 180 -15.15 -1.85 21.19
CA GLU A 180 -15.59 -1.10 22.35
C GLU A 180 -15.25 0.39 22.21
N VAL A 181 -16.24 1.25 22.42
CA VAL A 181 -16.08 2.70 22.46
C VAL A 181 -16.83 3.25 23.67
N TYR A 182 -16.14 3.92 24.53
CA TYR A 182 -16.70 4.50 25.75
C TYR A 182 -17.42 3.46 26.64
N GLY A 183 -16.87 2.22 26.72
CA GLY A 183 -17.48 1.12 27.48
C GLY A 183 -18.73 0.50 26.83
N ILE A 184 -19.11 0.95 25.63
CA ILE A 184 -20.22 0.39 24.85
C ILE A 184 -19.64 -0.54 23.79
N THR A 185 -20.09 -1.78 23.81
CA THR A 185 -19.66 -2.78 22.83
C THR A 185 -20.51 -2.67 21.57
N PHE A 186 -19.85 -2.51 20.44
CA PHE A 186 -20.42 -2.64 19.11
C PHE A 186 -20.17 -4.05 18.62
N GLU A 187 -21.19 -4.70 18.10
CA GLU A 187 -21.15 -6.04 17.55
C GLU A 187 -21.59 -6.03 16.10
N GLN A 188 -20.84 -6.70 15.21
CA GLN A 188 -21.20 -6.85 13.81
C GLN A 188 -20.67 -8.17 13.26
N GLY A 189 -21.23 -8.61 12.13
CA GLY A 189 -20.63 -9.68 11.33
C GLY A 189 -19.30 -9.20 10.76
N ARG A 190 -18.30 -10.08 10.79
CA ARG A 190 -17.00 -9.81 10.16
C ARG A 190 -17.21 -9.63 8.64
N ASN A 191 -16.45 -8.69 8.04
CA ASN A 191 -16.52 -8.48 6.60
C ASN A 191 -15.85 -9.64 5.84
N GLU A 192 -16.64 -10.64 5.49
CA GLU A 192 -16.20 -11.84 4.75
C GLU A 192 -16.46 -11.73 3.24
N LEU A 193 -16.79 -10.53 2.76
CA LEU A 193 -17.05 -10.29 1.34
C LEU A 193 -15.86 -10.71 0.48
N ASP A 194 -16.11 -11.59 -0.47
CA ASP A 194 -15.12 -12.07 -1.43
C ASP A 194 -15.01 -11.09 -2.60
N ILE A 195 -13.87 -10.47 -2.75
CA ILE A 195 -13.61 -9.54 -3.85
C ILE A 195 -12.97 -10.33 -5.00
N ASN A 196 -13.72 -10.43 -6.09
CA ASN A 196 -13.34 -11.21 -7.26
C ASN A 196 -13.78 -10.52 -8.58
N ARG A 197 -13.48 -11.14 -9.71
CA ARG A 197 -13.78 -10.59 -11.05
C ARG A 197 -15.27 -10.38 -11.33
N GLU A 198 -16.16 -11.12 -10.66
CA GLU A 198 -17.62 -11.01 -10.87
C GLU A 198 -18.14 -9.64 -10.44
N LEU A 199 -17.52 -9.02 -9.43
CA LEU A 199 -17.84 -7.66 -8.99
C LEU A 199 -17.61 -6.59 -10.07
N LEU A 200 -16.83 -6.90 -11.09
CA LEU A 200 -16.48 -5.98 -12.19
C LEU A 200 -17.36 -6.22 -13.44
N ALA A 201 -18.34 -7.09 -13.38
CA ALA A 201 -19.15 -7.48 -14.54
C ALA A 201 -20.16 -6.40 -14.96
N HIS A 202 -20.61 -5.54 -14.03
CA HIS A 202 -21.60 -4.51 -14.31
C HIS A 202 -20.95 -3.18 -14.72
N VAL A 203 -20.48 -3.11 -15.97
CA VAL A 203 -19.91 -1.89 -16.55
C VAL A 203 -21.03 -0.96 -17.00
N VAL A 204 -21.01 0.30 -16.56
CA VAL A 204 -22.09 1.28 -16.73
C VAL A 204 -21.75 2.42 -17.71
N THR A 205 -20.55 2.45 -18.24
CA THR A 205 -20.05 3.45 -19.19
C THR A 205 -20.20 2.99 -20.64
N GLU A 206 -20.03 3.91 -21.59
CA GLU A 206 -20.04 3.59 -23.04
C GLU A 206 -18.90 2.63 -23.40
N ASN A 207 -17.69 2.86 -22.87
CA ASN A 207 -16.60 1.91 -22.97
C ASN A 207 -16.87 0.75 -22.02
N GLN A 208 -17.04 -0.46 -22.58
CA GLN A 208 -17.37 -1.69 -21.86
C GLN A 208 -16.13 -2.56 -21.57
N GLU A 209 -14.96 -2.18 -22.10
CA GLU A 209 -13.78 -3.02 -22.07
C GLU A 209 -12.92 -2.77 -20.84
N ILE A 210 -12.81 -3.78 -19.99
CA ILE A 210 -11.85 -3.84 -18.89
C ILE A 210 -10.94 -5.06 -19.15
N PRO A 211 -9.71 -4.87 -19.61
CA PRO A 211 -8.80 -5.99 -19.88
C PRO A 211 -8.40 -6.71 -18.60
N ASP A 212 -7.94 -7.95 -18.71
CA ASP A 212 -7.60 -8.80 -17.56
C ASP A 212 -6.54 -8.18 -16.63
N SER A 213 -5.56 -7.49 -17.19
CA SER A 213 -4.56 -6.76 -16.39
C SER A 213 -5.19 -5.67 -15.53
N ALA A 214 -6.14 -4.90 -16.09
CA ALA A 214 -6.87 -3.88 -15.36
C ALA A 214 -7.83 -4.47 -14.33
N LYS A 215 -8.43 -5.63 -14.59
CA LYS A 215 -9.24 -6.35 -13.60
C LYS A 215 -8.42 -6.75 -12.38
N ILE A 216 -7.19 -7.22 -12.59
CA ILE A 216 -6.26 -7.53 -11.49
C ILE A 216 -5.96 -6.26 -10.68
N ASP A 217 -5.66 -5.15 -11.33
CA ASP A 217 -5.38 -3.87 -10.66
C ASP A 217 -6.60 -3.34 -9.89
N LEU A 218 -7.81 -3.45 -10.45
CA LEU A 218 -9.05 -3.10 -9.74
C LEU A 218 -9.30 -4.00 -8.51
N ILE A 219 -9.04 -5.29 -8.63
CA ILE A 219 -9.14 -6.23 -7.49
C ILE A 219 -8.14 -5.87 -6.41
N ILE A 220 -6.88 -5.58 -6.76
CA ILE A 220 -5.87 -5.11 -5.81
C ILE A 220 -6.34 -3.83 -5.13
N SER A 221 -6.86 -2.88 -5.89
CA SER A 221 -7.39 -1.63 -5.37
C SER A 221 -8.51 -1.88 -4.35
N LEU A 222 -9.53 -2.67 -4.69
CA LEU A 222 -10.68 -2.93 -3.82
C LEU A 222 -10.30 -3.72 -2.55
N ILE A 223 -9.44 -4.74 -2.66
CA ILE A 223 -8.97 -5.48 -1.48
C ILE A 223 -8.13 -4.57 -0.58
N THR A 224 -7.29 -3.71 -1.14
CA THR A 224 -6.53 -2.72 -0.38
C THR A 224 -7.46 -1.80 0.41
N LEU A 225 -8.54 -1.32 -0.22
CA LEU A 225 -9.51 -0.44 0.43
C LEU A 225 -10.31 -1.10 1.54
N LYS A 226 -10.54 -2.41 1.45
CA LYS A 226 -11.20 -3.18 2.51
C LYS A 226 -10.47 -3.10 3.85
N TYR A 227 -9.17 -2.78 3.84
CA TYR A 227 -8.30 -2.66 5.01
C TYR A 227 -7.73 -1.25 5.19
N THR A 228 -8.31 -0.26 4.54
CA THR A 228 -7.88 1.14 4.60
C THR A 228 -8.92 1.99 5.31
N GLN A 229 -8.49 2.82 6.27
CA GLN A 229 -9.39 3.75 6.98
C GLN A 229 -10.17 4.62 6.00
N SER A 230 -11.49 4.63 6.14
CA SER A 230 -12.41 5.41 5.29
C SER A 230 -12.39 6.91 5.61
N ASN A 231 -12.75 7.77 4.67
CA ASN A 231 -12.90 7.48 3.24
C ASN A 231 -11.57 7.07 2.64
N SER A 232 -11.63 6.12 1.72
CA SER A 232 -10.42 5.66 1.05
C SER A 232 -10.61 5.48 -0.47
N VAL A 233 -9.53 5.77 -1.20
CA VAL A 233 -9.43 5.65 -2.66
C VAL A 233 -8.05 5.09 -2.98
N CYS A 234 -7.96 4.17 -3.93
CA CYS A 234 -6.71 3.52 -4.31
C CYS A 234 -6.53 3.52 -5.83
N PHE A 235 -5.44 4.12 -6.28
CA PHE A 235 -4.93 4.01 -7.64
C PHE A 235 -4.02 2.79 -7.73
N ALA A 236 -4.19 1.98 -8.76
CA ALA A 236 -3.41 0.77 -8.97
C ALA A 236 -2.96 0.62 -10.42
N LYS A 237 -1.78 0.07 -10.63
CA LYS A 237 -1.21 -0.20 -11.95
C LYS A 237 -0.16 -1.30 -11.86
N ASP A 238 -0.12 -2.16 -12.87
CA ASP A 238 0.90 -3.19 -13.02
C ASP A 238 1.06 -4.11 -11.79
N GLY A 239 -0.06 -4.51 -11.20
CA GLY A 239 -0.09 -5.44 -10.07
C GLY A 239 0.21 -4.82 -8.71
N GLN A 240 0.08 -3.51 -8.55
CA GLN A 240 0.35 -2.82 -7.28
C GLN A 240 -0.53 -1.59 -7.10
N ALA A 241 -0.82 -1.27 -5.84
CA ALA A 241 -1.31 0.05 -5.46
C ALA A 241 -0.18 1.07 -5.68
N ILE A 242 -0.48 2.19 -6.34
CA ILE A 242 0.48 3.26 -6.64
C ILE A 242 0.17 4.56 -5.90
N GLY A 243 -1.03 4.70 -5.36
CA GLY A 243 -1.43 5.83 -4.53
C GLY A 243 -2.67 5.50 -3.71
N ILE A 244 -2.56 5.57 -2.39
CA ILE A 244 -3.65 5.28 -1.46
C ILE A 244 -3.96 6.54 -0.66
N GLY A 245 -5.19 7.00 -0.73
CA GLY A 245 -5.74 8.01 0.16
C GLY A 245 -6.55 7.35 1.26
N ALA A 246 -6.29 7.69 2.51
CA ALA A 246 -6.90 7.08 3.67
C ALA A 246 -7.40 8.12 4.67
N GLY A 247 -8.49 7.81 5.38
CA GLY A 247 -8.97 8.57 6.53
C GLY A 247 -9.46 9.99 6.23
N GLN A 248 -9.83 10.28 4.98
CA GLN A 248 -10.30 11.60 4.60
C GLN A 248 -11.82 11.75 4.79
N GLN A 249 -12.25 12.89 5.32
CA GLN A 249 -13.67 13.17 5.52
C GLN A 249 -14.40 13.52 4.23
N SER A 250 -13.69 14.06 3.24
CA SER A 250 -14.21 14.39 1.92
C SER A 250 -13.67 13.44 0.86
N ARG A 251 -14.57 12.89 0.01
CA ARG A 251 -14.20 12.00 -1.09
C ARG A 251 -13.22 12.65 -2.06
N ILE A 252 -13.46 13.92 -2.44
CA ILE A 252 -12.57 14.61 -3.36
C ILE A 252 -11.17 14.87 -2.77
N HIS A 253 -11.06 15.17 -1.47
CA HIS A 253 -9.76 15.30 -0.82
C HIS A 253 -9.02 13.97 -0.79
N CYS A 254 -9.75 12.87 -0.59
CA CYS A 254 -9.19 11.52 -0.65
C CYS A 254 -8.63 11.20 -2.05
N THR A 255 -9.41 11.48 -3.09
CA THR A 255 -9.01 11.27 -4.49
C THR A 255 -7.80 12.13 -4.86
N ARG A 256 -7.75 13.38 -4.41
CA ARG A 256 -6.59 14.27 -4.62
C ARG A 256 -5.34 13.73 -3.95
N LEU A 257 -5.44 13.30 -2.69
CA LEU A 257 -4.31 12.73 -1.95
C LEU A 257 -3.77 11.47 -2.63
N ALA A 258 -4.66 10.53 -2.94
CA ALA A 258 -4.29 9.28 -3.61
C ALA A 258 -3.67 9.55 -4.99
N GLY A 259 -4.26 10.45 -5.77
CA GLY A 259 -3.76 10.85 -7.08
C GLY A 259 -2.39 11.52 -7.01
N SER A 260 -2.15 12.38 -6.01
CA SER A 260 -0.83 13.01 -5.82
C SER A 260 0.26 11.98 -5.50
N LYS A 261 -0.07 10.95 -4.72
CA LYS A 261 0.87 9.84 -4.46
C LYS A 261 1.14 9.02 -5.72
N ALA A 262 0.12 8.74 -6.53
CA ALA A 262 0.28 8.06 -7.82
C ALA A 262 1.14 8.88 -8.81
N ASP A 263 0.94 10.20 -8.86
CA ASP A 263 1.76 11.11 -9.64
C ASP A 263 3.22 11.07 -9.20
N ASN A 264 3.50 11.11 -7.89
CA ASN A 264 4.85 11.00 -7.35
C ASN A 264 5.52 9.67 -7.71
N TRP A 265 4.78 8.55 -7.65
CA TRP A 265 5.30 7.25 -8.08
C TRP A 265 5.74 7.28 -9.54
N PHE A 266 4.99 7.92 -10.43
CA PHE A 266 5.34 8.01 -11.84
C PHE A 266 6.45 9.03 -12.12
N LEU A 267 6.46 10.17 -11.42
CA LEU A 267 7.54 11.18 -11.51
C LEU A 267 8.90 10.60 -11.09
N ARG A 268 8.94 9.68 -10.14
CA ARG A 268 10.16 8.98 -9.73
C ARG A 268 10.80 8.15 -10.86
N GLN A 269 10.05 7.82 -11.89
CA GLN A 269 10.51 7.07 -13.07
C GLN A 269 11.03 7.98 -14.19
N SER A 270 10.92 9.29 -14.03
CA SER A 270 11.36 10.26 -15.05
C SER A 270 12.89 10.27 -15.21
N PRO A 271 13.40 10.63 -16.41
CA PRO A 271 14.82 10.82 -16.63
C PRO A 271 15.45 11.83 -15.65
N ASN A 272 14.71 12.87 -15.25
CA ASN A 272 15.17 13.88 -14.29
C ASN A 272 15.51 13.23 -12.94
N VAL A 273 14.69 12.32 -12.45
CA VAL A 273 14.93 11.62 -11.18
C VAL A 273 15.94 10.49 -11.32
N LEU A 274 15.86 9.69 -12.39
CA LEU A 274 16.80 8.60 -12.64
C LEU A 274 18.22 9.09 -12.89
N GLY A 275 18.38 10.32 -13.36
CA GLY A 275 19.67 10.98 -13.60
C GLY A 275 20.29 11.64 -12.38
N LEU A 276 19.63 11.67 -11.22
CA LEU A 276 20.18 12.27 -9.99
C LEU A 276 21.44 11.53 -9.52
N GLN A 277 22.51 12.28 -9.34
CA GLN A 277 23.80 11.77 -8.89
C GLN A 277 24.00 12.08 -7.42
N PHE A 278 23.72 11.11 -6.56
CA PHE A 278 23.90 11.28 -5.12
C PHE A 278 25.35 11.15 -4.69
N VAL A 279 25.73 11.84 -3.61
CA VAL A 279 27.03 11.69 -2.98
C VAL A 279 27.24 10.27 -2.45
N ASP A 280 28.50 9.81 -2.38
CA ASP A 280 28.81 8.48 -1.88
C ASP A 280 28.46 8.37 -0.40
N GLY A 281 27.87 7.24 -0.02
CA GLY A 281 27.52 6.94 1.37
C GLY A 281 26.21 7.55 1.87
N ILE A 282 25.47 8.29 1.04
CA ILE A 282 24.14 8.79 1.43
C ILE A 282 23.19 7.62 1.73
N GLY A 283 22.44 7.71 2.82
CA GLY A 283 21.48 6.70 3.23
C GLY A 283 20.27 6.59 2.29
N ARG A 284 19.61 5.42 2.28
CA ARG A 284 18.40 5.21 1.46
C ARG A 284 17.28 6.17 1.83
N ALA A 285 17.05 6.36 3.13
CA ALA A 285 16.01 7.27 3.63
C ALA A 285 16.29 8.72 3.20
N ASP A 286 17.55 9.15 3.23
CA ASP A 286 17.93 10.50 2.80
C ASP A 286 17.75 10.68 1.29
N ARG A 287 18.05 9.64 0.49
CA ARG A 287 17.76 9.64 -0.95
C ARG A 287 16.28 9.76 -1.24
N ASP A 288 15.46 8.96 -0.57
CA ASP A 288 14.00 8.98 -0.76
C ASP A 288 13.42 10.33 -0.38
N ASN A 289 13.85 10.91 0.73
CA ASN A 289 13.44 12.25 1.16
C ASN A 289 13.91 13.35 0.16
N SER A 290 15.12 13.24 -0.31
CA SER A 290 15.65 14.22 -1.29
C SER A 290 14.92 14.14 -2.63
N ILE A 291 14.55 12.94 -3.09
CA ILE A 291 13.73 12.77 -4.29
C ILE A 291 12.32 13.33 -4.08
N ASP A 292 11.71 13.07 -2.93
CA ASP A 292 10.36 13.58 -2.60
C ASP A 292 10.34 15.12 -2.64
N LEU A 293 11.32 15.77 -2.02
CA LEU A 293 11.46 17.22 -2.07
C LEU A 293 11.75 17.72 -3.49
N TYR A 294 12.66 17.05 -4.22
CA TYR A 294 13.04 17.44 -5.59
C TYR A 294 11.87 17.41 -6.57
N ILE A 295 10.97 16.42 -6.45
CA ILE A 295 9.77 16.33 -7.29
C ILE A 295 8.61 17.19 -6.77
N GLY A 296 8.68 17.62 -5.51
CA GLY A 296 7.65 18.44 -4.84
C GLY A 296 7.72 19.92 -5.20
N GLU A 297 6.97 20.72 -4.46
CA GLU A 297 6.99 22.18 -4.55
C GLU A 297 8.16 22.78 -3.75
N ASP A 298 8.64 22.04 -2.74
CA ASP A 298 9.71 22.46 -1.83
C ASP A 298 11.12 22.09 -2.34
N TYR A 299 11.29 21.97 -3.66
CA TYR A 299 12.55 21.52 -4.28
C TYR A 299 13.76 22.38 -3.92
N MET A 300 13.55 23.63 -3.57
CA MET A 300 14.64 24.52 -3.14
C MET A 300 15.29 24.05 -1.83
N ASP A 301 14.58 23.32 -0.98
CA ASP A 301 15.12 22.76 0.26
C ASP A 301 16.27 21.76 0.02
N VAL A 302 16.39 21.22 -1.18
CA VAL A 302 17.49 20.32 -1.59
C VAL A 302 18.38 20.93 -2.69
N LEU A 303 17.99 22.03 -3.31
CA LEU A 303 18.76 22.70 -4.37
C LEU A 303 19.44 24.01 -3.94
N GLU A 304 19.16 24.49 -2.71
CA GLU A 304 19.78 25.70 -2.18
C GLU A 304 21.30 25.56 -2.06
N GLU A 305 22.01 26.67 -2.27
CA GLU A 305 23.46 26.71 -2.16
C GLU A 305 23.90 26.43 -0.72
N GLY A 306 24.87 25.52 -0.56
CA GLY A 306 25.34 25.04 0.74
C GLY A 306 24.56 23.80 1.24
N ILE A 307 23.46 23.41 0.59
CA ILE A 307 22.66 22.22 0.91
C ILE A 307 22.86 21.13 -0.14
N TRP A 308 22.68 21.45 -1.42
CA TRP A 308 22.74 20.46 -2.49
C TRP A 308 24.07 19.69 -2.54
N GLN A 309 25.19 20.32 -2.17
CA GLN A 309 26.52 19.70 -2.15
C GLN A 309 26.62 18.52 -1.18
N ASN A 310 25.76 18.47 -0.17
CA ASN A 310 25.71 17.36 0.80
C ASN A 310 24.86 16.20 0.29
N ILE A 311 24.11 16.39 -0.78
CA ILE A 311 23.14 15.43 -1.30
C ILE A 311 23.58 14.92 -2.67
N PHE A 312 23.99 15.82 -3.56
CA PHE A 312 24.29 15.51 -4.96
C PHE A 312 25.75 15.77 -5.31
N LYS A 313 26.32 14.95 -6.19
CA LYS A 313 27.66 15.16 -6.77
C LYS A 313 27.68 16.34 -7.75
N VAL A 314 26.57 16.51 -8.45
CA VAL A 314 26.34 17.60 -9.41
C VAL A 314 24.97 18.19 -9.09
N LYS A 315 24.90 19.52 -9.03
CA LYS A 315 23.63 20.21 -8.81
C LYS A 315 22.64 19.85 -9.92
N PRO A 316 21.50 19.23 -9.61
CA PRO A 316 20.49 18.93 -10.62
C PRO A 316 19.81 20.22 -11.10
N ASP A 317 19.36 20.21 -12.34
CA ASP A 317 18.43 21.22 -12.83
C ASP A 317 17.09 21.13 -12.12
N ILE A 318 16.36 22.23 -12.07
CA ILE A 318 15.00 22.23 -11.51
C ILE A 318 14.09 21.36 -12.40
N PHE A 319 13.37 20.43 -11.80
CA PHE A 319 12.31 19.69 -12.48
C PHE A 319 11.08 20.58 -12.56
N THR A 320 10.91 21.26 -13.66
CA THR A 320 9.87 22.28 -13.83
C THR A 320 8.48 21.69 -13.86
N MET A 321 7.47 22.50 -13.53
CA MET A 321 6.06 22.05 -13.59
C MET A 321 5.65 21.62 -15.00
N GLU A 322 6.23 22.22 -16.02
CA GLU A 322 5.96 21.90 -17.43
C GLU A 322 6.50 20.51 -17.78
N GLU A 323 7.76 20.22 -17.44
CA GLU A 323 8.36 18.90 -17.60
C GLU A 323 7.62 17.82 -16.82
N LYS A 324 7.21 18.11 -15.57
CA LYS A 324 6.40 17.18 -14.76
C LYS A 324 5.06 16.87 -15.44
N LYS A 325 4.39 17.88 -15.96
CA LYS A 325 3.12 17.71 -16.68
C LYS A 325 3.29 16.85 -17.92
N GLU A 326 4.30 17.14 -18.76
CA GLU A 326 4.60 16.36 -19.97
C GLU A 326 4.91 14.90 -19.63
N TRP A 327 5.61 14.65 -18.52
CA TRP A 327 5.89 13.28 -18.07
C TRP A 327 4.62 12.58 -17.59
N LEU A 328 3.79 13.24 -16.78
CA LEU A 328 2.54 12.68 -16.25
C LEU A 328 1.50 12.37 -17.34
N GLU A 329 1.49 13.11 -18.44
CA GLU A 329 0.62 12.84 -19.61
C GLU A 329 0.92 11.48 -20.27
N GLN A 330 2.07 10.88 -20.00
CA GLN A 330 2.45 9.53 -20.49
C GLN A 330 1.91 8.41 -19.60
N MET A 331 1.45 8.71 -18.40
CA MET A 331 0.86 7.72 -17.50
C MET A 331 -0.55 7.36 -17.97
N THR A 332 -0.77 6.11 -18.31
CA THR A 332 -2.03 5.58 -18.87
C THR A 332 -2.41 4.26 -18.21
N ASP A 333 -3.64 3.81 -18.49
CA ASP A 333 -4.16 2.50 -18.07
C ASP A 333 -4.13 2.27 -16.55
N VAL A 334 -4.28 3.35 -15.78
CA VAL A 334 -4.38 3.29 -14.32
C VAL A 334 -5.78 2.85 -13.92
N ALA A 335 -5.85 1.97 -12.93
CA ALA A 335 -7.09 1.55 -12.29
C ALA A 335 -7.37 2.37 -11.03
N LEU A 336 -8.63 2.64 -10.74
CA LEU A 336 -9.08 3.38 -9.56
C LEU A 336 -10.22 2.66 -8.87
N GLY A 337 -10.05 2.32 -7.59
CA GLY A 337 -11.10 1.85 -6.72
C GLY A 337 -11.50 2.90 -5.69
N SER A 338 -12.77 2.86 -5.26
CA SER A 338 -13.30 3.68 -4.19
C SER A 338 -14.09 2.82 -3.21
N ASP A 339 -13.93 3.06 -1.91
CA ASP A 339 -14.63 2.32 -0.86
C ASP A 339 -16.13 2.67 -0.74
N ALA A 340 -16.56 3.76 -1.37
CA ALA A 340 -17.95 4.16 -1.52
C ALA A 340 -18.16 4.91 -2.84
N PHE A 341 -19.40 5.30 -3.15
CA PHE A 341 -19.71 5.99 -4.39
C PHE A 341 -19.00 7.35 -4.51
N PHE A 342 -18.69 7.74 -5.73
CA PHE A 342 -18.26 9.09 -6.05
C PHE A 342 -19.49 10.04 -6.07
N PRO A 343 -19.48 11.12 -5.28
CA PRO A 343 -20.64 12.01 -5.22
C PRO A 343 -20.77 12.91 -6.47
N PHE A 344 -19.64 13.23 -7.14
CA PHE A 344 -19.60 14.12 -8.29
C PHE A 344 -18.48 13.73 -9.26
N GLY A 345 -18.61 14.21 -10.50
CA GLY A 345 -17.64 13.99 -11.58
C GLY A 345 -16.27 14.64 -11.36
N ASP A 346 -16.12 15.56 -10.41
CA ASP A 346 -14.84 16.18 -10.07
C ASP A 346 -13.78 15.14 -9.61
N ASN A 347 -14.23 14.05 -8.98
CA ASN A 347 -13.36 12.92 -8.66
C ASN A 347 -12.79 12.24 -9.92
N ILE A 348 -13.62 12.13 -10.96
CA ILE A 348 -13.22 11.55 -12.25
C ILE A 348 -12.28 12.51 -13.00
N GLU A 349 -12.57 13.81 -12.97
CA GLU A 349 -11.68 14.85 -13.52
C GLU A 349 -10.27 14.78 -12.87
N ARG A 350 -10.23 14.61 -11.53
CA ARG A 350 -8.94 14.42 -10.83
C ARG A 350 -8.25 13.14 -11.25
N ALA A 351 -8.99 12.03 -11.32
CA ALA A 351 -8.48 10.72 -11.69
C ALA A 351 -7.89 10.71 -13.10
N HIS A 352 -8.56 11.38 -14.04
CA HIS A 352 -8.08 11.51 -15.41
C HIS A 352 -6.66 12.10 -15.49
N LYS A 353 -6.35 13.10 -14.68
CA LYS A 353 -5.02 13.74 -14.63
C LYS A 353 -3.89 12.79 -14.22
N SER A 354 -4.22 11.68 -13.57
CA SER A 354 -3.29 10.62 -13.18
C SER A 354 -3.44 9.34 -14.03
N GLY A 355 -3.89 9.48 -15.27
CA GLY A 355 -3.92 8.39 -16.25
C GLY A 355 -4.97 7.31 -16.01
N VAL A 356 -5.97 7.54 -15.16
CA VAL A 356 -7.04 6.56 -14.89
C VAL A 356 -7.85 6.29 -16.13
N LYS A 357 -8.08 5.01 -16.41
CA LYS A 357 -8.92 4.52 -17.50
C LYS A 357 -9.98 3.51 -17.03
N TYR A 358 -9.73 2.86 -15.91
CA TYR A 358 -10.59 1.82 -15.36
C TYR A 358 -10.99 2.15 -13.94
N ILE A 359 -12.28 2.05 -13.62
CA ILE A 359 -12.81 2.45 -12.32
C ILE A 359 -13.72 1.36 -11.77
N ALA A 360 -13.65 1.13 -10.45
CA ALA A 360 -14.61 0.32 -9.70
C ALA A 360 -15.08 1.09 -8.47
N GLN A 361 -16.40 1.24 -8.34
CA GLN A 361 -17.05 1.90 -7.22
C GLN A 361 -18.47 1.34 -7.04
N PRO A 362 -19.09 1.50 -5.86
CA PRO A 362 -20.40 0.89 -5.60
C PRO A 362 -21.53 1.37 -6.50
N GLY A 363 -21.55 2.64 -6.89
CA GLY A 363 -22.74 3.29 -7.41
C GLY A 363 -23.74 3.63 -6.29
N GLY A 364 -24.93 4.13 -6.67
CA GLY A 364 -26.01 4.48 -5.76
C GLY A 364 -26.03 5.93 -5.28
N SER A 365 -25.24 6.81 -5.90
CA SER A 365 -25.36 8.26 -5.73
C SER A 365 -26.52 8.81 -6.53
N VAL A 366 -27.19 9.84 -6.05
CA VAL A 366 -28.18 10.60 -6.82
C VAL A 366 -27.58 11.32 -8.04
N ARG A 367 -26.24 11.36 -8.12
CA ARG A 367 -25.47 11.99 -9.20
C ARG A 367 -24.64 10.97 -9.99
N ASP A 368 -25.04 9.70 -9.99
CA ASP A 368 -24.37 8.66 -10.78
C ASP A 368 -24.32 9.01 -12.27
N ASP A 369 -25.37 9.64 -12.80
CA ASP A 369 -25.42 10.18 -14.18
C ASP A 369 -24.23 11.10 -14.48
N ASN A 370 -23.98 12.08 -13.62
CA ASN A 370 -22.86 13.02 -13.78
C ASN A 370 -21.49 12.32 -13.71
N VAL A 371 -21.36 11.32 -12.86
CA VAL A 371 -20.11 10.54 -12.74
C VAL A 371 -19.90 9.69 -13.99
N ILE A 372 -20.94 9.02 -14.50
CA ILE A 372 -20.90 8.23 -15.73
C ILE A 372 -20.56 9.11 -16.95
N ASP A 373 -21.26 10.26 -17.10
CA ASP A 373 -21.02 11.20 -18.20
C ASP A 373 -19.56 11.71 -18.21
N THR A 374 -19.00 11.98 -17.03
CA THR A 374 -17.60 12.39 -16.92
C THR A 374 -16.65 11.26 -17.33
N CYS A 375 -16.93 10.00 -16.97
CA CYS A 375 -16.18 8.84 -17.43
C CYS A 375 -16.25 8.70 -18.97
N ASN A 376 -17.44 8.84 -19.54
CA ASN A 376 -17.67 8.77 -21.00
C ASN A 376 -16.89 9.85 -21.76
N LYS A 377 -16.84 11.08 -21.22
CA LYS A 377 -16.02 12.19 -21.75
C LYS A 377 -14.56 11.79 -21.97
N TYR A 378 -14.02 10.94 -21.09
CA TYR A 378 -12.62 10.48 -21.14
C TYR A 378 -12.47 9.04 -21.62
N HIS A 379 -13.51 8.45 -22.18
CA HIS A 379 -13.52 7.05 -22.67
C HIS A 379 -13.07 6.03 -21.61
N MET A 380 -13.36 6.29 -20.34
CA MET A 380 -13.09 5.37 -19.24
C MET A 380 -14.14 4.26 -19.18
N ALA A 381 -13.74 3.09 -18.69
CA ALA A 381 -14.65 2.00 -18.33
C ALA A 381 -14.85 1.97 -16.81
N MET A 382 -16.09 2.05 -16.34
CA MET A 382 -16.43 2.02 -14.93
C MET A 382 -17.41 0.90 -14.62
N ALA A 383 -17.06 0.06 -13.63
CA ALA A 383 -17.93 -0.96 -13.09
C ALA A 383 -18.58 -0.48 -11.78
N PHE A 384 -19.87 -0.75 -11.62
CA PHE A 384 -20.57 -0.64 -10.35
C PHE A 384 -20.52 -1.97 -9.61
N THR A 385 -19.84 -1.97 -8.47
CA THR A 385 -19.67 -3.17 -7.64
C THR A 385 -20.88 -3.47 -6.77
N GLY A 386 -21.71 -2.48 -6.47
CA GLY A 386 -22.84 -2.58 -5.56
C GLY A 386 -22.47 -2.79 -4.09
N ILE A 387 -21.18 -2.70 -3.73
CA ILE A 387 -20.68 -2.95 -2.40
C ILE A 387 -19.94 -1.76 -1.83
N ARG A 388 -20.15 -1.44 -0.56
CA ARG A 388 -19.41 -0.46 0.20
C ARG A 388 -18.34 -1.16 1.05
N LEU A 389 -17.13 -0.61 1.08
CA LEU A 389 -15.97 -1.19 1.75
C LEU A 389 -15.47 -0.33 2.94
N PHE A 390 -16.36 0.31 3.66
CA PHE A 390 -15.97 1.13 4.81
C PHE A 390 -15.22 0.29 5.85
N HIS A 391 -14.15 0.87 6.33
CA HIS A 391 -13.30 0.32 7.38
C HIS A 391 -13.02 1.39 8.44
N HIS A 392 -13.37 1.09 9.66
CA HIS A 392 -13.24 2.02 10.80
C HIS A 392 -12.65 1.33 12.03
#